data_fae62483259ceb7852aa05e46b809934
#
_entry.id   fae62483259ceb7852aa05e46b809934
#
_cell.length_a   1.000
_cell.length_b   1.000
_cell.length_c   1.000
_cell.angle_alpha   90.00
_cell.angle_beta   90.00
_cell.angle_gamma   90.00
#
_symmetry.space_group_name_H-M   'P 1'
#
loop_
_entity.id
_entity.type
_entity.pdbx_description
1 polymer ?
#
loop_
_entity_poly.entity_id
_entity_poly.type
_entity_poly.pdbx_seq_one_letter_code
_entity_poly.pdbx_strand_id
1 'polypeptide(L)'
;MRNWKQDGSKMSSGWENSNSGLPGGLRRGVRPMLALALCGLLATACDRGDHPASIGAGAPQFSVSDGARTVDLTSLRGRTVVLNFWASWCVPCIDEVPSLVELQHRLPQIIVIAISDDEDAGQYNKFLTDYHVDFLTVRDPSGRVQKTYGTIKIPETYVIDSRGVLRRKFVSAQNWTSPEILDYLRKL
;
A
#
# COMPACT_ATOMS: atom_id res chain seq x y z
N MET A 1 23.08 45.42 18.57
CA MET A 1 22.56 46.73 19.05
C MET A 1 21.41 47.15 18.14
N ARG A 2 20.20 47.03 18.59
CA ARG A 2 19.10 48.00 18.52
C ARG A 2 17.89 47.36 19.22
N ASN A 3 17.61 47.96 20.35
CA ASN A 3 16.49 47.74 21.27
C ASN A 3 15.24 48.37 20.67
N TRP A 4 14.05 47.72 20.77
CA TRP A 4 12.75 48.40 20.61
C TRP A 4 11.88 48.09 21.82
N LYS A 5 11.71 49.16 22.61
CA LYS A 5 10.84 49.26 23.77
C LYS A 5 9.37 49.39 23.35
N GLN A 6 8.57 48.87 24.22
CA GLN A 6 7.14 49.01 24.44
C GLN A 6 6.60 50.43 24.25
N ASP A 7 5.41 50.55 23.75
CA ASP A 7 4.50 51.58 24.24
C ASP A 7 3.07 51.04 24.28
N GLY A 8 2.44 51.24 25.45
CA GLY A 8 1.06 50.90 25.70
C GLY A 8 0.20 52.15 25.68
N SER A 9 -0.99 52.06 25.16
CA SER A 9 -2.04 52.98 25.55
C SER A 9 -3.43 52.31 25.52
N LYS A 10 -4.03 52.38 26.69
CA LYS A 10 -5.40 52.07 27.01
C LYS A 10 -6.36 52.93 26.17
N MET A 11 -7.48 52.36 25.77
CA MET A 11 -8.73 53.11 25.74
C MET A 11 -9.92 52.19 26.01
N SER A 12 -10.60 52.54 27.06
CA SER A 12 -11.87 52.05 27.57
C SER A 12 -13.02 52.83 26.95
N SER A 13 -14.16 52.17 26.68
CA SER A 13 -15.56 52.63 26.77
C SER A 13 -16.38 51.61 26.00
N GLY A 14 -17.30 50.90 26.57
CA GLY A 14 -18.51 51.34 27.19
C GLY A 14 -19.64 51.14 26.19
N TRP A 15 -20.33 49.99 26.21
CA TRP A 15 -21.61 49.84 25.51
C TRP A 15 -22.66 49.28 26.46
N GLU A 16 -23.59 50.16 26.72
CA GLU A 16 -24.76 49.93 27.54
C GLU A 16 -25.77 49.00 26.85
N ASN A 17 -26.40 48.31 27.71
CA ASN A 17 -27.52 47.44 27.60
C ASN A 17 -28.76 48.18 27.03
N SER A 18 -29.40 47.67 26.02
CA SER A 18 -30.78 48.03 25.69
C SER A 18 -31.60 46.79 25.45
N ASN A 19 -32.35 46.50 26.48
CA ASN A 19 -33.36 45.48 26.53
C ASN A 19 -34.67 46.08 25.91
N SER A 20 -35.22 45.48 24.88
CA SER A 20 -36.61 45.72 24.52
C SER A 20 -37.23 44.51 23.83
N GLY A 21 -38.11 43.85 24.56
CA GLY A 21 -39.46 43.53 24.21
C GLY A 21 -39.72 42.42 23.19
N LEU A 22 -40.21 41.31 23.74
CA LEU A 22 -40.94 40.23 23.05
C LEU A 22 -42.24 40.68 22.37
N PRO A 23 -42.80 39.90 21.42
CA PRO A 23 -43.57 38.74 21.85
C PRO A 23 -43.55 37.50 20.98
N GLY A 24 -43.79 36.42 21.66
CA GLY A 24 -44.29 35.12 21.34
C GLY A 24 -44.68 34.74 19.91
N GLY A 25 -44.06 33.71 19.44
CA GLY A 25 -44.48 32.95 18.28
C GLY A 25 -44.08 31.50 18.44
N LEU A 26 -44.99 30.74 18.98
CA LEU A 26 -44.98 29.29 19.08
C LEU A 26 -44.80 28.67 17.68
N ARG A 27 -43.62 28.21 17.32
CA ARG A 27 -43.45 27.30 16.19
C ARG A 27 -42.86 26.00 16.68
N ARG A 28 -43.78 25.07 16.87
CA ARG A 28 -43.52 23.65 17.10
C ARG A 28 -42.63 23.06 16.01
N GLY A 29 -41.59 22.43 16.44
CA GLY A 29 -41.13 21.12 16.02
C GLY A 29 -41.05 20.82 14.51
N VAL A 30 -39.93 21.11 13.88
CA VAL A 30 -39.48 20.32 12.75
C VAL A 30 -38.13 19.72 13.15
N ARG A 31 -38.22 18.62 13.71
CA ARG A 31 -37.49 17.36 13.74
C ARG A 31 -36.00 17.44 13.44
N PRO A 32 -35.15 17.28 14.46
CA PRO A 32 -33.72 16.98 14.27
C PRO A 32 -33.47 15.60 13.63
N MET A 33 -34.52 14.80 13.39
CA MET A 33 -34.39 13.49 12.75
C MET A 33 -33.96 13.53 11.26
N LEU A 34 -34.27 14.60 10.53
CA LEU A 34 -33.87 14.70 9.12
C LEU A 34 -32.39 15.04 8.95
N ALA A 35 -31.78 15.78 9.90
CA ALA A 35 -30.38 16.13 9.88
C ALA A 35 -29.47 14.94 10.20
N LEU A 36 -29.92 14.03 11.08
CA LEU A 36 -29.18 12.79 11.40
C LEU A 36 -29.23 11.76 10.27
N ALA A 37 -30.31 11.70 9.51
CA ALA A 37 -30.43 10.81 8.37
C ALA A 37 -29.54 11.25 7.18
N LEU A 38 -29.37 12.58 7.00
CA LEU A 38 -28.49 13.10 5.92
C LEU A 38 -27.00 12.95 6.24
N CYS A 39 -26.61 13.00 7.51
CA CYS A 39 -25.22 12.74 7.93
C CYS A 39 -24.82 11.26 7.78
N GLY A 40 -25.76 10.33 7.93
CA GLY A 40 -25.50 8.89 7.77
C GLY A 40 -25.27 8.46 6.31
N LEU A 41 -25.80 9.21 5.33
CA LEU A 41 -25.64 8.89 3.90
C LEU A 41 -24.34 9.42 3.29
N LEU A 42 -23.63 10.31 3.99
CA LEU A 42 -22.34 10.83 3.52
C LEU A 42 -21.13 9.99 3.99
N ALA A 43 -21.34 9.02 4.87
CA ALA A 43 -20.27 8.19 5.42
C ALA A 43 -19.92 6.96 4.55
N THR A 44 -20.67 6.68 3.48
CA THR A 44 -20.44 5.50 2.62
C THR A 44 -19.72 5.80 1.31
N ALA A 45 -19.19 7.01 1.12
CA ALA A 45 -18.68 7.43 -0.18
C ALA A 45 -17.20 7.81 -0.17
N CYS A 46 -16.31 7.01 0.38
CA CYS A 46 -14.86 7.20 0.16
C CYS A 46 -14.05 5.93 0.43
N ASP A 47 -14.48 4.77 -0.05
CA ASP A 47 -13.53 3.67 -0.22
C ASP A 47 -13.24 3.49 -1.72
N ARG A 48 -12.35 4.32 -2.24
CA ARG A 48 -11.89 4.29 -3.62
C ARG A 48 -10.65 3.42 -3.79
N GLY A 49 -10.47 2.37 -3.02
CA GLY A 49 -9.46 1.35 -3.34
C GLY A 49 -7.99 1.79 -3.37
N ASP A 50 -7.67 3.03 -2.97
CA ASP A 50 -6.32 3.59 -2.99
C ASP A 50 -5.58 3.48 -1.65
N HIS A 51 -5.98 2.55 -0.81
CA HIS A 51 -5.24 2.30 0.42
C HIS A 51 -4.05 1.38 0.17
N PRO A 52 -2.85 1.75 0.67
CA PRO A 52 -1.70 0.85 0.60
C PRO A 52 -2.05 -0.51 1.20
N ALA A 53 -1.50 -1.56 0.63
CA ALA A 53 -1.72 -2.92 1.08
C ALA A 53 -1.51 -3.06 2.59
N SER A 54 -2.55 -3.43 3.32
CA SER A 54 -2.54 -3.51 4.78
C SER A 54 -2.44 -4.96 5.25
N ILE A 55 -1.57 -5.21 6.23
CA ILE A 55 -1.43 -6.54 6.86
C ILE A 55 -2.77 -6.94 7.49
N GLY A 56 -3.23 -8.15 7.19
CA GLY A 56 -4.50 -8.70 7.65
C GLY A 56 -5.68 -8.43 6.72
N ALA A 57 -5.54 -7.51 5.76
CA ALA A 57 -6.54 -7.26 4.73
C ALA A 57 -6.35 -8.14 3.49
N GLY A 58 -7.35 -8.18 2.61
CA GLY A 58 -7.21 -8.78 1.29
C GLY A 58 -6.12 -8.09 0.47
N ALA A 59 -5.24 -8.85 -0.16
CA ALA A 59 -4.21 -8.31 -1.03
C ALA A 59 -4.85 -7.61 -2.23
N PRO A 60 -4.39 -6.40 -2.60
CA PRO A 60 -4.85 -5.71 -3.80
C PRO A 60 -4.70 -6.60 -5.03
N GLN A 61 -5.79 -6.74 -5.79
CA GLN A 61 -5.78 -7.58 -6.98
C GLN A 61 -5.15 -6.83 -8.15
N PHE A 62 -4.39 -7.55 -8.96
CA PHE A 62 -3.80 -7.01 -10.18
C PHE A 62 -3.70 -8.05 -11.27
N SER A 63 -3.70 -7.57 -12.49
CA SER A 63 -3.25 -8.29 -13.67
C SER A 63 -2.28 -7.39 -14.42
N VAL A 64 -1.09 -7.90 -14.73
CA VAL A 64 -0.03 -7.18 -15.44
C VAL A 64 0.59 -8.06 -16.50
N SER A 65 0.87 -7.45 -17.66
CA SER A 65 1.49 -8.13 -18.80
C SER A 65 2.57 -7.23 -19.41
N ASP A 66 3.69 -7.82 -19.77
CA ASP A 66 4.78 -7.16 -20.51
C ASP A 66 4.81 -7.57 -22.00
N GLY A 67 3.75 -8.24 -22.46
CA GLY A 67 3.63 -8.75 -23.84
C GLY A 67 4.21 -10.18 -24.01
N ALA A 68 5.18 -10.56 -23.21
CA ALA A 68 5.76 -11.91 -23.21
C ALA A 68 5.17 -12.80 -22.11
N ARG A 69 4.88 -12.18 -20.95
CA ARG A 69 4.36 -12.84 -19.76
C ARG A 69 3.17 -12.08 -19.21
N THR A 70 2.27 -12.80 -18.56
CA THR A 70 1.13 -12.22 -17.85
C THR A 70 1.06 -12.83 -16.47
N VAL A 71 0.91 -11.98 -15.46
CA VAL A 71 0.67 -12.36 -14.07
C VAL A 71 -0.66 -11.81 -13.63
N ASP A 72 -1.54 -12.69 -13.17
CA ASP A 72 -2.84 -12.36 -12.59
C ASP A 72 -2.90 -12.98 -11.18
N LEU A 73 -2.94 -12.13 -10.15
CA LEU A 73 -2.96 -12.60 -8.77
C LEU A 73 -4.23 -13.40 -8.45
N THR A 74 -5.35 -13.11 -9.14
CA THR A 74 -6.60 -13.84 -8.90
C THR A 74 -6.52 -15.31 -9.28
N SER A 75 -5.71 -15.63 -10.30
CA SER A 75 -5.50 -17.02 -10.77
C SER A 75 -4.70 -17.88 -9.79
N LEU A 76 -4.07 -17.26 -8.78
CA LEU A 76 -3.21 -17.92 -7.81
C LEU A 76 -3.89 -18.18 -6.46
N ARG A 77 -5.21 -17.97 -6.37
CA ARG A 77 -5.99 -18.33 -5.19
C ARG A 77 -5.79 -19.81 -4.84
N GLY A 78 -5.73 -20.10 -3.55
CA GLY A 78 -5.41 -21.45 -3.05
C GLY A 78 -3.91 -21.69 -2.86
N ARG A 79 -3.04 -20.78 -3.27
CA ARG A 79 -1.60 -20.85 -3.10
C ARG A 79 -1.09 -19.68 -2.24
N THR A 80 -0.08 -19.94 -1.44
CA THR A 80 0.68 -18.87 -0.78
C THR A 80 1.59 -18.22 -1.81
N VAL A 81 1.59 -16.87 -1.87
CA VAL A 81 2.35 -16.07 -2.83
C VAL A 81 3.37 -15.22 -2.09
N VAL A 82 4.60 -15.23 -2.58
CA VAL A 82 5.68 -14.30 -2.21
C VAL A 82 5.82 -13.32 -3.37
N LEU A 83 5.25 -12.11 -3.22
CA LEU A 83 5.23 -11.05 -4.23
C LEU A 83 6.36 -10.08 -3.95
N ASN A 84 7.36 -10.06 -4.82
CA ASN A 84 8.56 -9.23 -4.72
C ASN A 84 8.52 -8.10 -5.76
N PHE A 85 8.89 -6.88 -5.35
CA PHE A 85 9.09 -5.73 -6.23
C PHE A 85 10.59 -5.43 -6.33
N TRP A 86 11.11 -5.34 -7.55
CA TRP A 86 12.54 -5.28 -7.83
C TRP A 86 12.89 -4.57 -9.14
N ALA A 87 14.17 -4.45 -9.45
CA ALA A 87 14.67 -4.07 -10.76
C ALA A 87 16.10 -4.60 -10.99
N SER A 88 16.52 -4.76 -12.24
CA SER A 88 17.84 -5.28 -12.60
C SER A 88 19.00 -4.36 -12.23
N TRP A 89 18.74 -3.08 -12.07
CA TRP A 89 19.70 -2.04 -11.65
C TRP A 89 19.77 -1.83 -10.12
N CYS A 90 18.91 -2.50 -9.36
CA CYS A 90 18.83 -2.38 -7.90
C CYS A 90 19.79 -3.35 -7.22
N VAL A 91 20.93 -2.85 -6.74
CA VAL A 91 21.98 -3.71 -6.13
C VAL A 91 21.45 -4.62 -5.02
N PRO A 92 20.70 -4.15 -4.00
CA PRO A 92 20.19 -5.06 -2.98
C PRO A 92 19.15 -6.06 -3.51
N CYS A 93 18.46 -5.75 -4.62
CA CYS A 93 17.59 -6.72 -5.28
C CYS A 93 18.39 -7.86 -5.92
N ILE A 94 19.53 -7.53 -6.54
CA ILE A 94 20.46 -8.51 -7.13
C ILE A 94 20.93 -9.49 -6.06
N ASP A 95 21.29 -8.99 -4.88
CA ASP A 95 21.82 -9.79 -3.78
C ASP A 95 20.78 -10.81 -3.24
N GLU A 96 19.49 -10.51 -3.32
CA GLU A 96 18.45 -11.43 -2.80
C GLU A 96 17.96 -12.47 -3.82
N VAL A 97 18.10 -12.22 -5.14
CA VAL A 97 17.58 -13.09 -6.21
C VAL A 97 18.01 -14.56 -6.06
N PRO A 98 19.29 -14.90 -5.79
CA PRO A 98 19.67 -16.30 -5.62
C PRO A 98 18.89 -17.01 -4.52
N SER A 99 18.56 -16.31 -3.43
CA SER A 99 17.79 -16.89 -2.34
C SER A 99 16.30 -17.02 -2.67
N LEU A 100 15.74 -16.16 -3.55
CA LEU A 100 14.38 -16.30 -4.08
C LEU A 100 14.25 -17.50 -5.03
N VAL A 101 15.23 -17.71 -5.90
CA VAL A 101 15.32 -18.91 -6.76
C VAL A 101 15.34 -20.17 -5.89
N GLU A 102 16.22 -20.21 -4.91
CA GLU A 102 16.33 -21.34 -4.00
C GLU A 102 15.05 -21.56 -3.16
N LEU A 103 14.38 -20.47 -2.73
CA LEU A 103 13.09 -20.55 -2.05
C LEU A 103 12.04 -21.27 -2.90
N GLN A 104 11.92 -20.89 -4.19
CA GLN A 104 10.97 -21.52 -5.12
C GLN A 104 11.23 -23.01 -5.27
N HIS A 105 12.49 -23.42 -5.29
CA HIS A 105 12.86 -24.84 -5.39
C HIS A 105 12.59 -25.60 -4.08
N ARG A 106 12.87 -24.99 -2.93
CA ARG A 106 12.66 -25.64 -1.61
C ARG A 106 11.20 -25.75 -1.21
N LEU A 107 10.37 -24.81 -1.65
CA LEU A 107 8.95 -24.74 -1.32
C LEU A 107 8.08 -24.61 -2.58
N PRO A 108 8.01 -25.65 -3.44
CA PRO A 108 7.32 -25.58 -4.73
C PRO A 108 5.78 -25.38 -4.60
N GLN A 109 5.22 -25.58 -3.39
CA GLN A 109 3.83 -25.26 -3.08
C GLN A 109 3.57 -23.75 -2.96
N ILE A 110 4.61 -22.94 -2.73
CA ILE A 110 4.55 -21.48 -2.70
C ILE A 110 4.85 -20.95 -4.11
N ILE A 111 4.26 -19.85 -4.48
CA ILE A 111 4.55 -19.16 -5.74
C ILE A 111 5.38 -17.91 -5.45
N VAL A 112 6.59 -17.84 -5.96
CA VAL A 112 7.35 -16.61 -6.03
C VAL A 112 6.94 -15.85 -7.27
N ILE A 113 6.53 -14.58 -7.09
CA ILE A 113 6.26 -13.63 -8.16
C ILE A 113 7.19 -12.45 -7.99
N ALA A 114 7.86 -12.03 -9.04
CA ALA A 114 8.63 -10.80 -9.04
C ALA A 114 8.11 -9.82 -10.11
N ILE A 115 7.76 -8.61 -9.69
CA ILE A 115 7.34 -7.53 -10.59
C ILE A 115 8.48 -6.53 -10.68
N SER A 116 8.98 -6.33 -11.90
CA SER A 116 10.12 -5.48 -12.17
C SER A 116 9.70 -4.10 -12.67
N ASP A 117 10.37 -3.06 -12.15
CA ASP A 117 10.27 -1.67 -12.62
C ASP A 117 11.16 -1.37 -13.84
N ASP A 118 11.84 -2.37 -14.40
CA ASP A 118 12.74 -2.14 -15.54
C ASP A 118 11.99 -1.55 -16.74
N GLU A 119 12.46 -0.40 -17.22
CA GLU A 119 11.96 0.19 -18.46
C GLU A 119 12.51 -0.55 -19.68
N ASP A 120 13.77 -0.98 -19.63
CA ASP A 120 14.45 -1.69 -20.71
C ASP A 120 14.21 -3.19 -20.64
N ALA A 121 13.53 -3.73 -21.65
CA ALA A 121 13.26 -5.15 -21.78
C ALA A 121 14.54 -5.98 -22.01
N GLY A 122 15.54 -5.39 -22.67
CA GLY A 122 16.82 -6.07 -22.95
C GLY A 122 17.60 -6.30 -21.66
N GLN A 123 17.73 -5.26 -20.82
CA GLN A 123 18.41 -5.35 -19.53
C GLN A 123 17.71 -6.35 -18.61
N TYR A 124 16.37 -6.25 -18.52
CA TYR A 124 15.56 -7.21 -17.76
C TYR A 124 15.79 -8.66 -18.21
N ASN A 125 15.66 -8.95 -19.51
CA ASN A 125 15.83 -10.31 -20.03
C ASN A 125 17.26 -10.81 -19.86
N LYS A 126 18.26 -9.94 -20.05
CA LYS A 126 19.66 -10.29 -19.79
C LYS A 126 19.85 -10.68 -18.33
N PHE A 127 19.29 -9.91 -17.40
CA PHE A 127 19.36 -10.21 -15.98
C PHE A 127 18.74 -11.58 -15.66
N LEU A 128 17.55 -11.89 -16.18
CA LEU A 128 16.90 -13.18 -15.95
C LEU A 128 17.77 -14.36 -16.40
N THR A 129 18.49 -14.17 -17.52
CA THR A 129 19.41 -15.18 -18.04
C THR A 129 20.66 -15.32 -17.17
N ASP A 130 21.30 -14.20 -16.84
CA ASP A 130 22.56 -14.19 -16.08
C ASP A 130 22.40 -14.76 -14.66
N TYR A 131 21.24 -14.52 -14.03
CA TYR A 131 20.92 -14.98 -12.66
C TYR A 131 20.06 -16.23 -12.60
N HIS A 132 19.80 -16.87 -13.76
CA HIS A 132 19.02 -18.11 -13.87
C HIS A 132 17.66 -18.01 -13.16
N VAL A 133 16.95 -16.87 -13.34
CA VAL A 133 15.65 -16.63 -12.72
C VAL A 133 14.60 -17.51 -13.39
N ASP A 134 14.07 -18.50 -12.67
CA ASP A 134 13.12 -19.49 -13.17
C ASP A 134 11.74 -19.42 -12.49
N PHE A 135 11.57 -18.52 -11.54
CA PHE A 135 10.26 -18.22 -10.96
C PHE A 135 9.46 -17.23 -11.81
N LEU A 136 8.17 -17.05 -11.47
CA LEU A 136 7.26 -16.20 -12.23
C LEU A 136 7.65 -14.71 -12.10
N THR A 137 7.97 -14.07 -13.21
CA THR A 137 8.36 -12.66 -13.23
C THR A 137 7.79 -11.93 -14.44
N VAL A 138 7.48 -10.63 -14.29
CA VAL A 138 6.93 -9.75 -15.32
C VAL A 138 7.40 -8.32 -15.09
N ARG A 139 7.52 -7.54 -16.18
CA ARG A 139 7.82 -6.10 -16.08
C ARG A 139 6.54 -5.28 -15.93
N ASP A 140 6.58 -4.27 -15.06
CA ASP A 140 5.59 -3.19 -14.96
C ASP A 140 6.30 -1.82 -14.97
N PRO A 141 6.80 -1.34 -16.13
CA PRO A 141 7.52 -0.07 -16.22
C PRO A 141 6.72 1.14 -15.75
N SER A 142 5.38 1.00 -15.69
CA SER A 142 4.50 2.04 -15.17
C SER A 142 4.51 2.14 -13.64
N GLY A 143 5.02 1.11 -12.96
CA GLY A 143 5.00 0.98 -11.51
C GLY A 143 3.59 0.95 -10.92
N ARG A 144 2.58 0.60 -11.72
CA ARG A 144 1.17 0.64 -11.31
C ARG A 144 0.90 -0.34 -10.17
N VAL A 145 1.38 -1.57 -10.30
CA VAL A 145 1.17 -2.59 -9.25
C VAL A 145 1.92 -2.20 -7.98
N GLN A 146 3.15 -1.70 -8.11
CA GLN A 146 3.96 -1.20 -7.00
C GLN A 146 3.25 -0.09 -6.22
N LYS A 147 2.69 0.90 -6.94
CA LYS A 147 1.91 1.99 -6.34
C LYS A 147 0.66 1.48 -5.62
N THR A 148 -0.04 0.50 -6.20
CA THR A 148 -1.22 -0.12 -5.59
C THR A 148 -0.90 -0.79 -4.26
N TYR A 149 0.30 -1.38 -4.12
CA TYR A 149 0.78 -1.98 -2.88
C TYR A 149 1.39 -0.97 -1.90
N GLY A 150 1.55 0.30 -2.31
CA GLY A 150 2.19 1.33 -1.49
C GLY A 150 3.69 1.08 -1.28
N THR A 151 4.33 0.42 -2.22
CA THR A 151 5.77 0.20 -2.23
C THR A 151 6.49 1.50 -2.60
N ILE A 152 7.42 1.94 -1.75
CA ILE A 152 8.16 3.19 -1.91
C ILE A 152 9.61 2.91 -2.33
N LYS A 153 10.17 1.80 -1.88
CA LYS A 153 11.55 1.41 -2.14
C LYS A 153 11.61 -0.05 -2.53
N ILE A 154 12.53 -0.40 -3.40
CA ILE A 154 12.82 -1.79 -3.77
C ILE A 154 14.15 -2.24 -3.12
N PRO A 155 14.29 -3.53 -2.77
CA PRO A 155 13.24 -4.55 -2.84
C PRO A 155 12.24 -4.42 -1.68
N GLU A 156 10.97 -4.63 -1.99
CA GLU A 156 9.92 -4.88 -0.99
C GLU A 156 9.18 -6.16 -1.37
N THR A 157 8.89 -6.99 -0.37
CA THR A 157 8.20 -8.27 -0.61
C THR A 157 7.00 -8.43 0.30
N TYR A 158 5.92 -8.88 -0.29
CA TYR A 158 4.65 -9.13 0.38
C TYR A 158 4.34 -10.62 0.38
N VAL A 159 3.97 -11.16 1.54
CA VAL A 159 3.52 -12.53 1.66
C VAL A 159 2.01 -12.55 1.75
N ILE A 160 1.38 -13.28 0.83
CA ILE A 160 -0.05 -13.40 0.67
C ILE A 160 -0.42 -14.87 0.89
N ASP A 161 -1.34 -15.15 1.82
CA ASP A 161 -1.75 -16.54 2.08
C ASP A 161 -2.68 -17.11 0.99
N SER A 162 -2.98 -18.40 1.08
CA SER A 162 -3.85 -19.11 0.14
C SER A 162 -5.26 -18.54 0.03
N ARG A 163 -5.74 -17.80 1.04
CA ARG A 163 -7.02 -17.07 1.02
C ARG A 163 -6.90 -15.70 0.38
N GLY A 164 -5.69 -15.28 -0.01
CA GLY A 164 -5.40 -13.98 -0.59
C GLY A 164 -5.33 -12.86 0.44
N VAL A 165 -5.05 -13.17 1.70
CA VAL A 165 -4.86 -12.19 2.77
C VAL A 165 -3.38 -11.85 2.89
N LEU A 166 -3.07 -10.56 2.97
CA LEU A 166 -1.72 -10.08 3.17
C LEU A 166 -1.25 -10.38 4.59
N ARG A 167 -0.19 -11.18 4.72
CA ARG A 167 0.27 -11.68 6.03
C ARG A 167 1.50 -10.98 6.55
N ARG A 168 2.40 -10.58 5.66
CA ARG A 168 3.65 -9.92 6.06
C ARG A 168 4.19 -9.06 4.93
N LYS A 169 4.88 -7.98 5.29
CA LYS A 169 5.70 -7.15 4.41
C LYS A 169 7.14 -7.21 4.88
N PHE A 170 8.04 -7.45 3.97
CA PHE A 170 9.48 -7.34 4.19
C PHE A 170 9.99 -6.12 3.43
N VAL A 171 10.78 -5.30 4.09
CA VAL A 171 11.40 -4.11 3.52
C VAL A 171 12.90 -4.36 3.45
N SER A 172 13.52 -4.06 2.31
CA SER A 172 14.91 -4.37 1.98
C SER A 172 15.17 -5.86 1.72
N ALA A 173 16.34 -6.15 1.15
CA ALA A 173 16.76 -7.50 0.78
C ALA A 173 16.74 -8.47 1.97
N GLN A 174 16.30 -9.68 1.72
CA GLN A 174 16.20 -10.77 2.69
C GLN A 174 17.02 -11.98 2.22
N ASN A 175 17.44 -12.80 3.16
CA ASN A 175 17.85 -14.18 2.87
C ASN A 175 16.62 -15.08 2.96
N TRP A 176 15.98 -15.35 1.82
CA TRP A 176 14.74 -16.12 1.71
C TRP A 176 14.89 -17.58 2.11
N THR A 177 16.11 -18.07 2.25
CA THR A 177 16.41 -19.44 2.71
C THR A 177 16.74 -19.49 4.20
N SER A 178 16.66 -18.39 4.92
CA SER A 178 16.85 -18.40 6.38
C SER A 178 15.83 -19.31 7.07
N PRO A 179 16.23 -20.04 8.12
CA PRO A 179 15.32 -20.94 8.83
C PRO A 179 14.04 -20.25 9.31
N GLU A 180 14.16 -19.01 9.79
CA GLU A 180 13.01 -18.23 10.27
C GLU A 180 11.97 -17.99 9.17
N ILE A 181 12.42 -17.57 7.98
CA ILE A 181 11.51 -17.29 6.85
C ILE A 181 10.90 -18.58 6.33
N LEU A 182 11.70 -19.63 6.15
CA LEU A 182 11.21 -20.93 5.69
C LEU A 182 10.16 -21.51 6.66
N ASP A 183 10.42 -21.45 7.97
CA ASP A 183 9.49 -21.94 8.98
C ASP A 183 8.19 -21.11 9.04
N TYR A 184 8.31 -19.80 8.82
CA TYR A 184 7.14 -18.92 8.70
C TYR A 184 6.29 -19.31 7.48
N LEU A 185 6.91 -19.44 6.31
CA LEU A 185 6.21 -19.74 5.06
C LEU A 185 5.55 -21.13 5.05
N ARG A 186 6.15 -22.13 5.72
CA ARG A 186 5.58 -23.48 5.84
C ARG A 186 4.30 -23.54 6.68
N LYS A 187 4.04 -22.52 7.50
CA LYS A 187 2.87 -22.44 8.38
C LYS A 187 1.67 -21.74 7.75
N LEU A 188 1.80 -21.21 6.55
CA LEU A 188 0.75 -20.50 5.80
C LEU A 188 -0.01 -21.44 4.88
#